data_cd3b96aa86d8e1c79e06362beece4839
#
_entry.id   cd3b96aa86d8e1c79e06362beece4839
#
_cell.length_a   1.000
_cell.length_b   1.000
_cell.length_c   1.000
_cell.angle_alpha   90.00
_cell.angle_beta   90.00
_cell.angle_gamma   90.00
#
_symmetry.space_group_name_H-M   'P 1'
#
loop_
_entity.id
_entity.type
_entity.pdbx_description
1 polymer ?
#
loop_
_entity_poly.entity_id
_entity_poly.type
_entity_poly.pdbx_seq_one_letter_code
_entity_poly.pdbx_strand_id
1 'polypeptide(L)'
;MFIQTKSAITLALLLAFTAAPLTTHAQDRNDPLFQSGARELGASGEDQELKKQGLDALARAKQTGKLTACTDGATYPYATSDGEPPGFDIEIFRAIAAKAGLRPHIFWADTGSRGGLGKALRNSIDKGVCDFFMGLAYGDDEEIKDHKLALTKPYLGMGYVLIVQGKAAGVKTLEEAKKNKIKIGVSMSTPLDDYLFTNGYDRSIYLQNRRIMEAMNKGEIDAGMVWSTAMGEAKKEFPNAKFKLADGFVPKEGLRFNAAWAVKAKDASMKQFVEESFEALLKSGEIKKIVESYGIPFYQPFP
;
A
#
# COMPACT_ATOMS: atom_id res chain seq x y z
N MET A 1 -45.27 -50.01 53.96
CA MET A 1 -44.36 -50.71 53.05
C MET A 1 -43.50 -49.68 52.40
N PHE A 2 -42.30 -49.48 52.91
CA PHE A 2 -41.37 -48.35 52.50
C PHE A 2 -40.57 -48.76 51.29
N ILE A 3 -40.53 -47.91 50.28
CA ILE A 3 -39.61 -48.02 49.18
C ILE A 3 -38.75 -46.76 49.18
N GLN A 4 -37.45 -46.96 49.47
CA GLN A 4 -36.44 -45.94 49.41
C GLN A 4 -36.05 -45.65 47.92
N THR A 5 -36.03 -44.41 47.53
CA THR A 5 -35.46 -43.96 46.28
C THR A 5 -34.05 -43.43 46.55
N LYS A 6 -33.03 -44.04 45.92
CA LYS A 6 -31.65 -43.61 45.95
C LYS A 6 -31.47 -42.39 45.01
N SER A 7 -31.04 -41.28 45.57
CA SER A 7 -30.60 -40.09 44.80
C SER A 7 -29.22 -40.35 44.20
N ALA A 8 -29.11 -40.29 42.89
CA ALA A 8 -27.85 -40.19 42.16
C ALA A 8 -27.46 -38.73 42.02
N ILE A 9 -26.33 -38.39 42.65
CA ILE A 9 -25.72 -37.05 42.50
C ILE A 9 -24.91 -37.05 41.21
N THR A 10 -25.38 -36.34 40.21
CA THR A 10 -24.63 -36.10 38.97
C THR A 10 -23.78 -34.85 39.18
N LEU A 11 -22.49 -35.06 39.24
CA LEU A 11 -21.47 -33.99 39.35
C LEU A 11 -21.32 -33.35 37.95
N ALA A 12 -21.91 -32.17 37.73
CA ALA A 12 -21.72 -31.38 36.53
C ALA A 12 -20.40 -30.61 36.65
N LEU A 13 -19.39 -31.00 35.84
CA LEU A 13 -18.17 -30.25 35.66
C LEU A 13 -18.49 -28.99 34.81
N LEU A 14 -18.57 -27.84 35.43
CA LEU A 14 -18.61 -26.54 34.78
C LEU A 14 -17.20 -26.22 34.31
N LEU A 15 -16.93 -26.43 33.00
CA LEU A 15 -15.77 -25.86 32.31
C LEU A 15 -16.03 -24.35 32.14
N ALA A 16 -15.44 -23.57 33.02
CA ALA A 16 -15.37 -22.13 32.87
C ALA A 16 -14.42 -21.82 31.71
N PHE A 17 -14.99 -21.51 30.52
CA PHE A 17 -14.27 -20.84 29.47
C PHE A 17 -14.02 -19.41 29.94
N THR A 18 -12.82 -19.12 30.43
CA THR A 18 -12.36 -17.75 30.58
C THR A 18 -12.09 -17.21 29.18
N ALA A 19 -13.06 -16.47 28.65
CA ALA A 19 -12.82 -15.61 27.50
C ALA A 19 -11.77 -14.55 27.93
N ALA A 20 -10.55 -14.70 27.44
CA ALA A 20 -9.58 -13.63 27.54
C ALA A 20 -10.18 -12.38 26.85
N PRO A 21 -10.16 -11.21 27.49
CA PRO A 21 -10.61 -10.00 26.83
C PRO A 21 -9.70 -9.77 25.62
N LEU A 22 -10.29 -9.65 24.43
CA LEU A 22 -9.66 -9.02 23.28
C LEU A 22 -9.35 -7.58 23.73
N THR A 23 -8.14 -7.36 24.22
CA THR A 23 -7.63 -6.01 24.41
C THR A 23 -7.56 -5.38 23.04
N THR A 24 -8.59 -4.59 22.71
CA THR A 24 -8.46 -3.54 21.71
C THR A 24 -7.27 -2.71 22.17
N HIS A 25 -6.14 -2.82 21.47
CA HIS A 25 -5.02 -1.92 21.65
C HIS A 25 -5.53 -0.53 21.28
N ALA A 26 -6.04 0.19 22.29
CA ALA A 26 -6.18 1.63 22.18
C ALA A 26 -4.77 2.15 21.84
N GLN A 27 -4.68 2.85 20.72
CA GLN A 27 -3.46 3.44 20.19
C GLN A 27 -2.73 4.19 21.33
N ASP A 28 -1.60 3.65 21.73
CA ASP A 28 -0.68 4.39 22.56
C ASP A 28 -0.06 5.48 21.67
N ARG A 29 -0.38 6.74 21.95
CA ARG A 29 0.22 7.92 21.29
C ARG A 29 1.75 7.98 21.46
N ASN A 30 2.30 7.07 22.23
CA ASN A 30 3.72 6.84 22.41
C ASN A 30 4.28 5.73 21.51
N ASP A 31 3.50 5.19 20.55
CA ASP A 31 4.05 4.28 19.53
C ASP A 31 5.17 5.04 18.80
N PRO A 32 6.42 4.53 18.78
CA PRO A 32 7.54 5.17 18.09
C PRO A 32 7.27 5.45 16.59
N LEU A 33 6.29 4.78 16.00
CA LEU A 33 5.84 5.00 14.61
C LEU A 33 5.08 6.33 14.44
N PHE A 34 4.49 6.88 15.52
CA PHE A 34 3.70 8.10 15.50
C PHE A 34 4.44 9.33 16.04
N GLN A 35 5.67 9.19 16.49
CA GLN A 35 6.46 10.37 16.82
C GLN A 35 6.78 11.12 15.54
N SER A 36 6.00 12.14 15.27
CA SER A 36 6.17 13.03 14.12
C SER A 36 7.61 13.53 14.10
N GLY A 37 8.32 13.25 13.00
CA GLY A 37 9.72 13.61 12.77
C GLY A 37 10.04 15.10 12.71
N ALA A 38 9.24 15.96 13.35
CA ALA A 38 9.49 17.40 13.43
C ALA A 38 10.60 17.78 14.42
N ARG A 39 11.12 16.84 15.22
CA ARG A 39 12.17 17.12 16.24
C ARG A 39 13.45 16.32 16.11
N GLU A 40 13.54 15.29 15.26
CA GLU A 40 14.80 14.63 14.92
C GLU A 40 15.24 14.93 13.48
N LEU A 41 15.50 16.20 13.19
CA LEU A 41 16.19 16.64 11.98
C LEU A 41 17.66 16.24 12.07
N GLY A 42 17.95 14.97 11.80
CA GLY A 42 19.31 14.44 11.72
C GLY A 42 19.34 12.97 12.12
N ALA A 43 20.22 12.22 11.46
CA ALA A 43 20.63 10.91 11.95
C ALA A 43 21.04 11.04 13.41
N SER A 44 20.65 10.10 14.28
CA SER A 44 21.09 10.09 15.67
C SER A 44 22.63 10.22 15.75
N GLY A 45 23.16 10.79 16.83
CA GLY A 45 24.62 10.91 16.98
C GLY A 45 25.33 9.58 16.78
N GLU A 46 24.72 8.47 17.21
CA GLU A 46 25.18 7.12 16.99
C GLU A 46 25.24 6.75 15.49
N ASP A 47 24.19 6.99 14.70
CA ASP A 47 24.19 6.70 13.26
C ASP A 47 25.25 7.54 12.50
N GLN A 48 25.48 8.78 12.91
CA GLN A 48 26.54 9.61 12.35
C GLN A 48 27.93 9.06 12.65
N GLU A 49 28.16 8.55 13.86
CA GLU A 49 29.44 7.95 14.23
C GLU A 49 29.68 6.66 13.44
N LEU A 50 28.68 5.81 13.26
CA LEU A 50 28.77 4.59 12.45
C LEU A 50 29.04 4.90 10.97
N LYS A 51 28.49 6.00 10.44
CA LYS A 51 28.81 6.50 9.08
C LYS A 51 30.29 6.90 8.96
N LYS A 52 30.85 7.57 9.97
CA LYS A 52 32.28 7.93 9.98
C LYS A 52 33.17 6.69 10.02
N GLN A 53 32.70 5.62 10.66
CA GLN A 53 33.39 4.32 10.69
C GLN A 53 33.27 3.55 9.35
N GLY A 54 32.59 4.10 8.37
CA GLY A 54 32.46 3.53 7.02
C GLY A 54 31.42 2.40 6.90
N LEU A 55 30.57 2.17 7.90
CA LEU A 55 29.51 1.17 7.81
C LEU A 55 28.46 1.57 6.75
N ASP A 56 28.03 0.60 5.92
CA ASP A 56 26.95 0.79 4.99
C ASP A 56 25.57 0.88 5.71
N ALA A 57 24.51 1.21 4.98
CA ALA A 57 23.20 1.45 5.56
C ALA A 57 22.65 0.19 6.29
N LEU A 58 22.80 -0.99 5.70
CA LEU A 58 22.31 -2.23 6.30
C LEU A 58 23.09 -2.60 7.57
N ALA A 59 24.41 -2.45 7.56
CA ALA A 59 25.24 -2.71 8.74
C ALA A 59 24.88 -1.77 9.89
N ARG A 60 24.65 -0.48 9.60
CA ARG A 60 24.19 0.48 10.61
C ARG A 60 22.80 0.12 11.16
N ALA A 61 21.86 -0.23 10.29
CA ALA A 61 20.51 -0.64 10.71
C ALA A 61 20.58 -1.86 11.66
N LYS A 62 21.41 -2.85 11.34
CA LYS A 62 21.64 -4.04 12.19
C LYS A 62 22.29 -3.68 13.53
N GLN A 63 23.25 -2.77 13.53
CA GLN A 63 23.95 -2.38 14.77
C GLN A 63 23.07 -1.54 15.69
N THR A 64 22.28 -0.60 15.14
CA THR A 64 21.36 0.23 15.91
C THR A 64 20.05 -0.49 16.27
N GLY A 65 19.79 -1.65 15.63
CA GLY A 65 18.52 -2.38 15.74
C GLY A 65 17.32 -1.61 15.15
N LYS A 66 17.58 -0.60 14.27
CA LYS A 66 16.57 0.30 13.72
C LYS A 66 16.66 0.34 12.20
N LEU A 67 15.50 0.17 11.52
CA LEU A 67 15.38 0.32 10.08
C LEU A 67 14.48 1.52 9.80
N THR A 68 14.93 2.48 8.99
CA THR A 68 14.21 3.73 8.75
C THR A 68 13.77 3.86 7.31
N ALA A 69 12.47 4.00 7.07
CA ALA A 69 11.87 4.29 5.77
C ALA A 69 11.47 5.76 5.66
N CYS A 70 11.61 6.34 4.47
CA CYS A 70 10.98 7.61 4.10
C CYS A 70 9.76 7.34 3.23
N THR A 71 8.66 8.05 3.47
CA THR A 71 7.46 8.02 2.64
C THR A 71 6.61 9.27 2.87
N ASP A 72 5.68 9.55 1.96
CA ASP A 72 4.70 10.62 2.15
C ASP A 72 3.49 10.13 2.94
N GLY A 73 3.20 10.80 4.06
CA GLY A 73 2.08 10.47 4.94
C GLY A 73 0.70 10.89 4.43
N ALA A 74 0.60 11.51 3.26
CA ALA A 74 -0.66 11.94 2.64
C ALA A 74 -1.07 11.09 1.42
N THR A 75 -0.52 9.89 1.27
CA THR A 75 -0.70 9.02 0.09
C THR A 75 -1.50 7.74 0.38
N TYR A 76 -2.50 7.82 1.28
CA TYR A 76 -3.36 6.65 1.48
C TYR A 76 -3.93 6.15 0.14
N PRO A 77 -3.97 4.85 -0.13
CA PRO A 77 -3.71 3.72 0.77
C PRO A 77 -2.25 3.20 0.81
N TYR A 78 -1.29 3.89 0.20
CA TYR A 78 0.14 3.53 0.31
C TYR A 78 0.64 3.76 1.73
N ALA A 79 0.53 4.99 2.20
CA ALA A 79 0.93 5.41 3.53
C ALA A 79 0.05 6.55 4.05
N THR A 80 -0.17 6.59 5.37
CA THR A 80 -0.77 7.74 6.04
C THR A 80 -0.12 7.97 7.39
N SER A 81 0.11 9.25 7.70
CA SER A 81 0.51 9.70 9.05
C SER A 81 -0.67 9.79 10.01
N ASP A 82 -1.90 9.72 9.49
CA ASP A 82 -3.14 9.94 10.23
C ASP A 82 -3.92 8.64 10.41
N GLY A 83 -3.74 7.99 11.55
CA GLY A 83 -4.61 6.89 11.97
C GLY A 83 -4.23 5.50 11.43
N GLU A 84 -5.13 4.55 11.69
CA GLU A 84 -5.02 3.15 11.27
C GLU A 84 -6.18 2.81 10.31
N PRO A 85 -5.98 1.92 9.35
CA PRO A 85 -4.71 1.26 9.00
C PRO A 85 -3.73 2.23 8.31
N PRO A 86 -2.41 2.05 8.51
CA PRO A 86 -1.39 3.05 8.16
C PRO A 86 -1.05 3.11 6.68
N GLY A 87 -1.52 2.17 5.91
CA GLY A 87 -1.23 2.00 4.49
C GLY A 87 -0.42 0.74 4.20
N PHE A 88 -0.65 0.15 3.02
CA PHE A 88 -0.08 -1.15 2.68
C PHE A 88 1.45 -1.14 2.61
N ASP A 89 2.09 -0.05 2.18
CA ASP A 89 3.55 0.07 2.16
C ASP A 89 4.14 0.06 3.57
N ILE A 90 3.46 0.72 4.51
CA ILE A 90 3.87 0.71 5.91
C ILE A 90 3.77 -0.71 6.49
N GLU A 91 2.72 -1.46 6.17
CA GLU A 91 2.57 -2.83 6.66
C GLU A 91 3.61 -3.78 6.03
N ILE A 92 3.91 -3.63 4.73
CA ILE A 92 5.00 -4.37 4.08
C ILE A 92 6.34 -4.05 4.75
N PHE A 93 6.61 -2.77 5.02
CA PHE A 93 7.81 -2.33 5.74
C PHE A 93 7.89 -2.94 7.15
N ARG A 94 6.79 -2.90 7.90
CA ARG A 94 6.72 -3.54 9.23
C ARG A 94 7.04 -5.03 9.17
N ALA A 95 6.51 -5.74 8.17
CA ALA A 95 6.77 -7.16 7.96
C ALA A 95 8.25 -7.44 7.65
N ILE A 96 8.89 -6.62 6.82
CA ILE A 96 10.34 -6.71 6.53
C ILE A 96 11.15 -6.48 7.79
N ALA A 97 10.89 -5.41 8.52
CA ALA A 97 11.60 -5.08 9.74
C ALA A 97 11.47 -6.18 10.80
N ALA A 98 10.25 -6.69 11.01
CA ALA A 98 9.98 -7.77 11.97
C ALA A 98 10.76 -9.06 11.63
N LYS A 99 10.78 -9.46 10.35
CA LYS A 99 11.54 -10.64 9.89
C LYS A 99 13.05 -10.49 10.09
N ALA A 100 13.55 -9.24 10.02
CA ALA A 100 14.96 -8.92 10.24
C ALA A 100 15.31 -8.71 11.73
N GLY A 101 14.33 -8.74 12.64
CA GLY A 101 14.54 -8.42 14.06
C GLY A 101 14.88 -6.94 14.30
N LEU A 102 14.45 -6.04 13.38
CA LEU A 102 14.72 -4.61 13.44
C LEU A 102 13.45 -3.86 13.85
N ARG A 103 13.61 -2.73 14.52
CA ARG A 103 12.52 -1.83 14.85
C ARG A 103 12.22 -0.92 13.64
N PRO A 104 11.00 -0.92 13.11
CA PRO A 104 10.63 -0.02 12.02
C PRO A 104 10.52 1.43 12.53
N HIS A 105 11.03 2.36 11.74
CA HIS A 105 10.89 3.80 11.97
C HIS A 105 10.53 4.48 10.64
N ILE A 106 9.66 5.49 10.68
CA ILE A 106 9.21 6.21 9.50
C ILE A 106 9.59 7.67 9.62
N PHE A 107 10.20 8.19 8.58
CA PHE A 107 10.38 9.62 8.37
C PHE A 107 9.35 10.09 7.33
N TRP A 108 8.47 10.99 7.73
CA TRP A 108 7.45 11.54 6.86
C TRP A 108 8.03 12.61 5.96
N ALA A 109 8.03 12.34 4.66
CA ALA A 109 8.44 13.26 3.62
C ALA A 109 7.19 13.89 2.96
N ASP A 110 7.31 15.13 2.50
CA ASP A 110 6.22 15.86 1.84
C ASP A 110 6.50 15.95 0.35
N THR A 111 5.78 15.16 -0.45
CA THR A 111 5.84 15.17 -1.92
C THR A 111 4.76 16.06 -2.54
N GLY A 112 3.77 16.49 -1.77
CA GLY A 112 2.65 17.32 -2.24
C GLY A 112 2.95 18.82 -2.28
N SER A 113 4.01 19.30 -1.62
CA SER A 113 4.38 20.71 -1.62
C SER A 113 5.16 21.12 -2.88
N ARG A 114 5.30 22.44 -3.07
CA ARG A 114 6.10 22.97 -4.20
C ARG A 114 7.51 22.39 -4.19
N GLY A 115 7.91 21.79 -5.30
CA GLY A 115 9.17 21.06 -5.47
C GLY A 115 9.04 19.54 -5.42
N GLY A 116 7.84 19.04 -5.16
CA GLY A 116 7.47 17.63 -5.38
C GLY A 116 8.40 16.60 -4.76
N LEU A 117 8.53 15.49 -5.47
CA LEU A 117 9.38 14.35 -5.08
C LEU A 117 10.84 14.77 -4.90
N GLY A 118 11.44 15.56 -5.81
CA GLY A 118 12.84 15.95 -5.71
C GLY A 118 13.17 16.75 -4.44
N LYS A 119 12.25 17.63 -4.00
CA LYS A 119 12.40 18.31 -2.71
C LYS A 119 12.31 17.32 -1.54
N ALA A 120 11.37 16.38 -1.60
CA ALA A 120 11.21 15.36 -0.59
C ALA A 120 12.47 14.49 -0.48
N LEU A 121 13.02 14.02 -1.61
CA LEU A 121 14.27 13.25 -1.66
C LEU A 121 15.46 14.02 -1.10
N ARG A 122 15.64 15.30 -1.52
CA ARG A 122 16.72 16.16 -0.98
C ARG A 122 16.65 16.34 0.54
N ASN A 123 15.43 16.44 1.08
CA ASN A 123 15.25 16.68 2.51
C ASN A 123 15.22 15.42 3.37
N SER A 124 15.22 14.25 2.75
CA SER A 124 15.12 12.96 3.43
C SER A 124 16.30 12.02 3.10
N ILE A 125 16.18 11.17 2.12
CA ILE A 125 17.17 10.13 1.82
C ILE A 125 18.54 10.70 1.45
N ASP A 126 18.64 11.84 0.76
CA ASP A 126 19.91 12.45 0.43
C ASP A 126 20.68 12.89 1.68
N LYS A 127 19.97 13.43 2.68
CA LYS A 127 20.55 13.76 4.00
C LYS A 127 20.85 12.52 4.84
N GLY A 128 20.41 11.33 4.38
CA GLY A 128 20.63 10.08 5.09
C GLY A 128 19.82 9.96 6.37
N VAL A 129 18.61 10.56 6.42
CA VAL A 129 17.69 10.41 7.55
C VAL A 129 16.90 9.11 7.48
N CYS A 130 16.89 8.45 6.32
CA CYS A 130 16.34 7.11 6.13
C CYS A 130 17.21 6.24 5.25
N ASP A 131 16.97 4.95 5.28
CA ASP A 131 17.71 3.92 4.58
C ASP A 131 17.19 3.69 3.16
N PHE A 132 15.88 3.91 2.97
CA PHE A 132 15.19 3.83 1.66
C PHE A 132 13.95 4.73 1.61
N PHE A 133 13.47 5.01 0.39
CA PHE A 133 12.25 5.76 0.13
C PHE A 133 11.21 4.84 -0.52
N MET A 134 9.98 4.82 0.01
CA MET A 134 8.91 3.90 -0.41
C MET A 134 7.94 4.55 -1.40
N GLY A 135 7.14 3.71 -2.09
CA GLY A 135 5.97 4.14 -2.87
C GLY A 135 6.30 4.79 -4.21
N LEU A 136 7.37 4.39 -4.89
CA LEU A 136 7.80 4.95 -6.16
C LEU A 136 7.38 4.09 -7.35
N ALA A 137 7.17 4.73 -8.51
CA ALA A 137 6.99 4.02 -9.76
C ALA A 137 8.33 3.42 -10.22
N TYR A 138 8.29 2.15 -10.64
CA TYR A 138 9.45 1.49 -11.25
C TYR A 138 9.59 1.90 -12.70
N GLY A 139 10.75 2.44 -13.06
CA GLY A 139 11.04 2.88 -14.42
C GLY A 139 12.34 3.64 -14.52
N ASP A 140 12.64 4.11 -15.72
CA ASP A 140 13.80 4.96 -15.98
C ASP A 140 13.41 6.42 -15.66
N ASP A 141 13.68 6.84 -14.42
CA ASP A 141 13.31 8.14 -13.87
C ASP A 141 14.56 8.99 -13.64
N GLU A 142 14.66 10.11 -14.34
CA GLU A 142 15.79 11.03 -14.24
C GLU A 142 15.90 11.65 -12.84
N GLU A 143 14.78 11.91 -12.15
CA GLU A 143 14.80 12.46 -10.79
C GLU A 143 15.44 11.48 -9.81
N ILE A 144 15.19 10.19 -9.96
CA ILE A 144 15.82 9.13 -9.16
C ILE A 144 17.33 9.10 -9.43
N LYS A 145 17.76 9.22 -10.68
CA LYS A 145 19.17 9.26 -11.08
C LYS A 145 19.89 10.50 -10.57
N ASP A 146 19.29 11.67 -10.69
CA ASP A 146 19.84 12.96 -10.23
C ASP A 146 20.12 12.93 -8.72
N HIS A 147 19.30 12.22 -7.95
CA HIS A 147 19.49 11.99 -6.51
C HIS A 147 20.44 10.82 -6.19
N LYS A 148 21.08 10.21 -7.21
CA LYS A 148 22.00 9.06 -7.04
C LYS A 148 21.34 7.91 -6.29
N LEU A 149 20.08 7.67 -6.60
CA LEU A 149 19.29 6.56 -6.09
C LEU A 149 19.21 5.42 -7.11
N ALA A 150 18.91 4.24 -6.64
CA ALA A 150 18.59 3.06 -7.45
C ALA A 150 17.27 2.47 -6.98
N LEU A 151 16.39 2.19 -7.91
CA LEU A 151 15.14 1.47 -7.59
C LEU A 151 15.46 0.01 -7.29
N THR A 152 14.73 -0.56 -6.34
CA THR A 152 14.70 -2.00 -6.10
C THR A 152 13.97 -2.73 -7.22
N LYS A 153 14.06 -4.07 -7.27
CA LYS A 153 13.08 -4.85 -8.02
C LYS A 153 11.66 -4.47 -7.56
N PRO A 154 10.67 -4.48 -8.47
CA PRO A 154 9.32 -4.14 -8.09
C PRO A 154 8.68 -5.21 -7.20
N TYR A 155 7.76 -4.78 -6.34
CA TYR A 155 7.04 -5.67 -5.42
C TYR A 155 5.54 -5.75 -5.70
N LEU A 156 4.97 -4.86 -6.52
CA LEU A 156 3.54 -4.78 -6.80
C LEU A 156 3.28 -4.23 -8.20
N GLY A 157 2.43 -4.90 -8.95
CA GLY A 157 1.89 -4.36 -10.20
C GLY A 157 0.66 -3.49 -9.92
N MET A 158 0.56 -2.35 -10.62
CA MET A 158 -0.51 -1.37 -10.46
C MET A 158 -0.99 -0.87 -11.83
N GLY A 159 -2.22 -0.39 -11.92
CA GLY A 159 -2.74 0.14 -13.16
C GLY A 159 -4.19 0.56 -13.07
N TYR A 160 -4.73 1.02 -14.20
CA TYR A 160 -6.16 1.29 -14.31
C TYR A 160 -6.93 -0.02 -14.33
N VAL A 161 -7.96 -0.11 -13.49
CA VAL A 161 -8.83 -1.29 -13.34
C VAL A 161 -10.27 -0.97 -13.72
N LEU A 162 -10.95 -1.93 -14.32
CA LEU A 162 -12.35 -1.82 -14.67
C LEU A 162 -13.21 -2.22 -13.47
N ILE A 163 -14.06 -1.30 -13.03
CA ILE A 163 -15.09 -1.56 -12.01
C ILE A 163 -16.46 -1.59 -12.66
N VAL A 164 -17.32 -2.51 -12.22
CA VAL A 164 -18.60 -2.82 -12.86
C VAL A 164 -19.72 -3.02 -11.84
N GLN A 165 -20.94 -2.67 -12.25
CA GLN A 165 -22.18 -2.97 -11.54
C GLN A 165 -23.36 -2.98 -12.51
N GLY A 166 -24.58 -3.20 -12.02
CA GLY A 166 -25.82 -3.06 -12.78
C GLY A 166 -25.77 -3.78 -14.13
N LYS A 167 -25.98 -3.05 -15.22
CA LYS A 167 -25.94 -3.60 -16.59
C LYS A 167 -24.57 -4.09 -17.02
N ALA A 168 -23.50 -3.55 -16.42
CA ALA A 168 -22.14 -3.95 -16.71
C ALA A 168 -21.60 -5.07 -15.79
N ALA A 169 -22.38 -5.59 -14.84
CA ALA A 169 -21.89 -6.52 -13.81
C ALA A 169 -21.22 -7.80 -14.35
N GLY A 170 -21.53 -8.22 -15.58
CA GLY A 170 -20.93 -9.38 -16.25
C GLY A 170 -19.80 -9.04 -17.21
N VAL A 171 -19.48 -7.75 -17.42
CA VAL A 171 -18.42 -7.31 -18.32
C VAL A 171 -17.06 -7.55 -17.67
N LYS A 172 -16.14 -8.15 -18.44
CA LYS A 172 -14.81 -8.54 -17.97
C LYS A 172 -13.68 -7.78 -18.67
N THR A 173 -13.93 -7.25 -19.86
CA THR A 173 -12.92 -6.57 -20.68
C THR A 173 -13.45 -5.26 -21.25
N LEU A 174 -12.53 -4.38 -21.68
CA LEU A 174 -12.90 -3.14 -22.36
C LEU A 174 -13.60 -3.41 -23.69
N GLU A 175 -13.19 -4.44 -24.41
CA GLU A 175 -13.79 -4.86 -25.67
C GLU A 175 -15.25 -5.32 -25.48
N GLU A 176 -15.54 -6.05 -24.41
CA GLU A 176 -16.92 -6.40 -24.05
C GLU A 176 -17.73 -5.17 -23.67
N ALA A 177 -17.16 -4.23 -22.90
CA ALA A 177 -17.81 -2.97 -22.58
C ALA A 177 -18.20 -2.20 -23.85
N LYS A 178 -17.27 -2.10 -24.81
CA LYS A 178 -17.49 -1.44 -26.11
C LYS A 178 -18.57 -2.15 -26.92
N LYS A 179 -18.49 -3.48 -27.06
CA LYS A 179 -19.49 -4.30 -27.78
C LYS A 179 -20.89 -4.13 -27.19
N ASN A 180 -21.00 -4.06 -25.89
CA ASN A 180 -22.26 -3.92 -25.17
C ASN A 180 -22.70 -2.45 -25.03
N LYS A 181 -21.99 -1.50 -25.64
CA LYS A 181 -22.27 -0.05 -25.56
C LYS A 181 -22.37 0.46 -24.12
N ILE A 182 -21.53 -0.10 -23.24
CA ILE A 182 -21.42 0.36 -21.86
C ILE A 182 -20.57 1.63 -21.84
N LYS A 183 -21.14 2.67 -21.24
CA LYS A 183 -20.45 3.94 -21.02
C LYS A 183 -19.51 3.81 -19.80
N ILE A 184 -18.24 4.14 -19.98
CA ILE A 184 -17.20 3.98 -18.97
C ILE A 184 -16.87 5.35 -18.33
N GLY A 185 -17.01 5.44 -17.00
CA GLY A 185 -16.51 6.59 -16.25
C GLY A 185 -14.99 6.64 -16.28
N VAL A 186 -14.40 7.79 -16.57
CA VAL A 186 -12.95 8.00 -16.65
C VAL A 186 -12.56 9.36 -16.10
N SER A 187 -11.38 9.47 -15.49
CA SER A 187 -10.83 10.77 -15.06
C SER A 187 -10.28 11.52 -16.26
N MET A 188 -10.66 12.80 -16.39
CA MET A 188 -10.24 13.67 -17.48
C MET A 188 -8.72 13.87 -17.53
N SER A 189 -8.21 14.09 -18.74
CA SER A 189 -6.79 14.41 -18.98
C SER A 189 -5.79 13.37 -18.45
N THR A 190 -6.21 12.11 -18.43
CA THR A 190 -5.35 10.97 -18.07
C THR A 190 -4.96 10.18 -19.33
N PRO A 191 -3.85 9.43 -19.32
CA PRO A 191 -3.51 8.50 -20.40
C PRO A 191 -4.66 7.54 -20.74
N LEU A 192 -5.44 7.16 -19.74
CA LEU A 192 -6.63 6.33 -19.93
C LEU A 192 -7.75 7.05 -20.68
N ASP A 193 -8.01 8.32 -20.38
CA ASP A 193 -9.02 9.13 -21.09
C ASP A 193 -8.67 9.24 -22.57
N ASP A 194 -7.41 9.53 -22.89
CA ASP A 194 -6.90 9.58 -24.25
C ASP A 194 -7.02 8.22 -24.94
N TYR A 195 -6.62 7.14 -24.27
CA TYR A 195 -6.76 5.78 -24.79
C TYR A 195 -8.21 5.44 -25.13
N LEU A 196 -9.16 5.69 -24.23
CA LEU A 196 -10.57 5.38 -24.45
C LEU A 196 -11.15 6.22 -25.60
N PHE A 197 -10.78 7.50 -25.68
CA PHE A 197 -11.20 8.38 -26.75
C PHE A 197 -10.69 7.92 -28.12
N THR A 198 -9.38 7.74 -28.23
CA THR A 198 -8.72 7.35 -29.49
C THR A 198 -9.21 6.01 -30.02
N ASN A 199 -9.54 5.09 -29.12
CA ASN A 199 -10.07 3.77 -29.48
C ASN A 199 -11.60 3.71 -29.58
N GLY A 200 -12.31 4.83 -29.53
CA GLY A 200 -13.75 4.94 -29.79
C GLY A 200 -14.62 4.21 -28.74
N TYR A 201 -14.25 4.27 -27.47
CA TYR A 201 -15.09 3.84 -26.36
C TYR A 201 -16.09 4.96 -25.99
N ASP A 202 -17.31 4.57 -25.61
CA ASP A 202 -18.27 5.51 -25.00
C ASP A 202 -17.83 5.78 -23.57
N ARG A 203 -17.67 7.06 -23.21
CA ARG A 203 -17.13 7.44 -21.89
C ARG A 203 -17.86 8.63 -21.27
N SER A 204 -17.91 8.64 -19.94
CA SER A 204 -18.32 9.77 -19.09
C SER A 204 -17.09 10.31 -18.38
N ILE A 205 -16.83 11.61 -18.54
CA ILE A 205 -15.63 12.26 -18.01
C ILE A 205 -15.90 12.84 -16.63
N TYR A 206 -15.00 12.55 -15.70
CA TYR A 206 -15.02 13.03 -14.31
C TYR A 206 -13.70 13.73 -13.98
N LEU A 207 -13.69 14.58 -12.97
CA LEU A 207 -12.47 15.28 -12.54
C LEU A 207 -11.45 14.33 -11.87
N GLN A 208 -11.92 13.32 -11.14
CA GLN A 208 -11.07 12.45 -10.30
C GLN A 208 -11.71 11.06 -10.16
N ASN A 209 -10.89 10.05 -9.84
CA ASN A 209 -11.37 8.68 -9.53
C ASN A 209 -12.50 8.66 -8.49
N ARG A 210 -12.39 9.47 -7.44
CA ARG A 210 -13.40 9.59 -6.39
C ARG A 210 -14.79 9.95 -6.96
N ARG A 211 -14.87 10.87 -7.95
CA ARG A 211 -16.13 11.23 -8.59
C ARG A 211 -16.74 10.11 -9.42
N ILE A 212 -15.90 9.26 -10.02
CA ILE A 212 -16.35 8.03 -10.70
C ILE A 212 -16.98 7.09 -9.69
N MET A 213 -16.32 6.86 -8.55
CA MET A 213 -16.81 5.97 -7.50
C MET A 213 -18.09 6.51 -6.83
N GLU A 214 -18.21 7.81 -6.63
CA GLU A 214 -19.45 8.46 -6.17
C GLU A 214 -20.60 8.20 -7.15
N ALA A 215 -20.39 8.39 -8.46
CA ALA A 215 -21.38 8.14 -9.49
C ALA A 215 -21.77 6.65 -9.58
N MET A 216 -20.79 5.75 -9.46
CA MET A 216 -21.05 4.31 -9.33
C MET A 216 -21.90 4.01 -8.10
N ASN A 217 -21.52 4.54 -6.92
CA ASN A 217 -22.25 4.29 -5.67
C ASN A 217 -23.70 4.79 -5.70
N LYS A 218 -23.97 5.88 -6.44
CA LYS A 218 -25.32 6.40 -6.67
C LYS A 218 -26.08 5.65 -7.78
N GLY A 219 -25.41 4.75 -8.53
CA GLY A 219 -26.01 4.05 -9.66
C GLY A 219 -26.22 4.91 -10.91
N GLU A 220 -25.50 6.04 -11.02
CA GLU A 220 -25.57 6.95 -12.18
C GLU A 220 -24.84 6.36 -13.40
N ILE A 221 -23.83 5.50 -13.16
CA ILE A 221 -23.10 4.76 -14.18
C ILE A 221 -22.90 3.30 -13.76
N ASP A 222 -22.79 2.41 -14.75
CA ASP A 222 -22.65 0.96 -14.55
C ASP A 222 -21.19 0.46 -14.66
N ALA A 223 -20.30 1.26 -15.24
CA ALA A 223 -18.89 0.93 -15.37
C ALA A 223 -18.00 2.16 -15.16
N GLY A 224 -16.81 1.94 -14.62
CA GLY A 224 -15.78 2.97 -14.48
C GLY A 224 -14.40 2.35 -14.59
N MET A 225 -13.44 3.14 -15.01
CA MET A 225 -12.03 2.79 -14.89
C MET A 225 -11.34 3.75 -13.94
N VAL A 226 -10.74 3.18 -12.91
CA VAL A 226 -10.07 3.93 -11.85
C VAL A 226 -8.65 3.40 -11.64
N TRP A 227 -7.79 4.20 -11.06
CA TRP A 227 -6.49 3.72 -10.61
C TRP A 227 -6.68 2.67 -9.52
N SER A 228 -5.91 1.58 -9.54
CA SER A 228 -6.13 0.40 -8.67
C SER A 228 -6.18 0.73 -7.18
N THR A 229 -5.40 1.70 -6.70
CA THR A 229 -5.41 2.12 -5.29
C THR A 229 -6.68 2.87 -4.90
N ALA A 230 -7.38 3.48 -5.85
CA ALA A 230 -8.66 4.11 -5.59
C ALA A 230 -9.72 3.12 -5.05
N MET A 231 -9.53 1.81 -5.31
CA MET A 231 -10.37 0.77 -4.70
C MET A 231 -10.21 0.71 -3.18
N GLY A 232 -9.01 0.99 -2.66
CA GLY A 232 -8.77 1.10 -1.22
C GLY A 232 -9.48 2.30 -0.59
N GLU A 233 -9.44 3.44 -1.27
CA GLU A 233 -10.20 4.62 -0.87
C GLU A 233 -11.72 4.34 -0.90
N ALA A 234 -12.19 3.69 -1.97
CA ALA A 234 -13.60 3.33 -2.12
C ALA A 234 -14.08 2.39 -1.01
N LYS A 235 -13.27 1.41 -0.62
CA LYS A 235 -13.60 0.51 0.49
C LYS A 235 -13.79 1.26 1.81
N LYS A 236 -12.99 2.30 2.05
CA LYS A 236 -13.09 3.14 3.24
C LYS A 236 -14.28 4.08 3.18
N GLU A 237 -14.51 4.74 2.04
CA GLU A 237 -15.53 5.79 1.88
C GLU A 237 -16.93 5.21 1.57
N PHE A 238 -16.99 4.11 0.83
CA PHE A 238 -18.25 3.47 0.40
C PHE A 238 -18.30 1.99 0.81
N PRO A 239 -18.32 1.67 2.12
CA PRO A 239 -18.23 0.28 2.60
C PRO A 239 -19.36 -0.63 2.12
N ASN A 240 -20.50 -0.05 1.70
CA ASN A 240 -21.68 -0.76 1.19
C ASN A 240 -21.82 -0.64 -0.35
N ALA A 241 -20.79 -0.20 -1.06
CA ALA A 241 -20.83 -0.08 -2.51
C ALA A 241 -21.10 -1.43 -3.18
N LYS A 242 -21.92 -1.41 -4.24
CA LYS A 242 -22.28 -2.60 -5.01
C LYS A 242 -21.37 -2.86 -6.21
N PHE A 243 -20.60 -1.87 -6.61
CA PHE A 243 -19.62 -2.04 -7.68
C PHE A 243 -18.46 -2.93 -7.23
N LYS A 244 -17.92 -3.69 -8.15
CA LYS A 244 -16.81 -4.59 -7.93
C LYS A 244 -15.79 -4.49 -9.07
N LEU A 245 -14.58 -4.99 -8.85
CA LEU A 245 -13.63 -5.21 -9.93
C LEU A 245 -14.22 -6.19 -10.94
N ALA A 246 -14.04 -5.92 -12.23
CA ALA A 246 -14.41 -6.86 -13.29
C ALA A 246 -13.61 -8.15 -13.15
N ASP A 247 -14.30 -9.29 -13.21
CA ASP A 247 -13.71 -10.60 -12.93
C ASP A 247 -12.57 -10.91 -13.90
N GLY A 248 -11.35 -11.16 -13.37
CA GLY A 248 -10.18 -11.49 -14.16
C GLY A 248 -9.57 -10.33 -14.95
N PHE A 249 -10.00 -9.10 -14.72
CA PHE A 249 -9.45 -7.93 -15.40
C PHE A 249 -7.97 -7.72 -15.02
N VAL A 250 -7.13 -7.55 -16.05
CA VAL A 250 -5.71 -7.22 -15.90
C VAL A 250 -5.45 -5.86 -16.56
N PRO A 251 -4.77 -4.94 -15.86
CA PRO A 251 -4.41 -3.64 -16.42
C PRO A 251 -3.62 -3.76 -17.72
N LYS A 252 -4.02 -2.95 -18.71
CA LYS A 252 -3.42 -2.95 -20.04
C LYS A 252 -2.00 -2.38 -20.00
N GLU A 253 -1.12 -2.94 -20.83
CA GLU A 253 0.19 -2.36 -21.10
C GLU A 253 0.07 -0.90 -21.57
N GLY A 254 0.96 -0.02 -21.12
CA GLY A 254 0.88 1.43 -21.31
C GLY A 254 -0.08 2.16 -20.36
N LEU A 255 -0.94 1.41 -19.63
CA LEU A 255 -1.86 1.91 -18.60
C LEU A 255 -1.58 1.27 -17.23
N ARG A 256 -0.38 0.72 -17.07
CA ARG A 256 0.07 0.05 -15.85
C ARG A 256 1.54 0.37 -15.58
N PHE A 257 1.95 0.29 -14.34
CA PHE A 257 3.35 0.32 -13.92
C PHE A 257 3.57 -0.61 -12.70
N ASN A 258 4.81 -0.76 -12.30
CA ASN A 258 5.18 -1.48 -11.08
C ASN A 258 5.58 -0.50 -9.99
N ALA A 259 5.30 -0.84 -8.73
CA ALA A 259 5.79 -0.10 -7.58
C ALA A 259 7.12 -0.69 -7.08
N ALA A 260 8.01 0.20 -6.67
CA ALA A 260 9.32 -0.12 -6.12
C ALA A 260 9.68 0.84 -4.99
N TRP A 261 10.76 0.53 -4.27
CA TRP A 261 11.39 1.47 -3.34
C TRP A 261 12.73 1.93 -3.90
N ALA A 262 13.23 3.06 -3.42
CA ALA A 262 14.54 3.56 -3.79
C ALA A 262 15.51 3.50 -2.62
N VAL A 263 16.76 3.12 -2.92
CA VAL A 263 17.89 3.15 -2.00
C VAL A 263 18.99 4.04 -2.58
N LYS A 264 19.96 4.46 -1.80
CA LYS A 264 21.16 5.09 -2.38
C LYS A 264 21.88 4.10 -3.29
N ALA A 265 22.25 4.52 -4.49
CA ALA A 265 22.85 3.65 -5.50
C ALA A 265 24.15 2.95 -5.01
N LYS A 266 24.85 3.58 -4.07
CA LYS A 266 26.06 3.01 -3.43
C LYS A 266 25.77 1.95 -2.36
N ASP A 267 24.54 1.89 -1.83
CA ASP A 267 24.17 1.00 -0.73
C ASP A 267 23.62 -0.34 -1.29
N ALA A 268 24.50 -1.09 -2.00
CA ALA A 268 24.12 -2.35 -2.66
C ALA A 268 23.59 -3.40 -1.68
N SER A 269 24.14 -3.47 -0.46
CA SER A 269 23.68 -4.39 0.58
C SER A 269 22.25 -4.11 1.03
N MET A 270 21.87 -2.84 1.18
CA MET A 270 20.50 -2.45 1.52
C MET A 270 19.56 -2.77 0.37
N LYS A 271 19.95 -2.49 -0.88
CA LYS A 271 19.17 -2.85 -2.06
C LYS A 271 18.88 -4.35 -2.10
N GLN A 272 19.92 -5.17 -1.96
CA GLN A 272 19.78 -6.63 -1.95
C GLN A 272 18.89 -7.11 -0.82
N PHE A 273 19.07 -6.59 0.39
CA PHE A 273 18.24 -6.92 1.56
C PHE A 273 16.75 -6.65 1.31
N VAL A 274 16.40 -5.49 0.73
CA VAL A 274 15.01 -5.14 0.42
C VAL A 274 14.45 -6.06 -0.67
N GLU A 275 15.21 -6.32 -1.74
CA GLU A 275 14.80 -7.19 -2.86
C GLU A 275 14.56 -8.63 -2.42
N GLU A 276 15.46 -9.20 -1.61
CA GLU A 276 15.29 -10.55 -1.02
C GLU A 276 14.07 -10.61 -0.09
N SER A 277 13.83 -9.53 0.66
CA SER A 277 12.65 -9.43 1.51
C SER A 277 11.36 -9.40 0.69
N PHE A 278 11.31 -8.62 -0.41
CA PHE A 278 10.16 -8.62 -1.32
C PHE A 278 9.93 -10.00 -1.93
N GLU A 279 10.98 -10.65 -2.41
CA GLU A 279 10.86 -12.00 -3.00
C GLU A 279 10.27 -12.99 -1.99
N ALA A 280 10.75 -12.97 -0.74
CA ALA A 280 10.24 -13.82 0.32
C ALA A 280 8.76 -13.52 0.66
N LEU A 281 8.37 -12.25 0.74
CA LEU A 281 7.00 -11.83 1.03
C LEU A 281 6.04 -12.09 -0.14
N LEU A 282 6.50 -11.95 -1.39
CA LEU A 282 5.74 -12.33 -2.58
C LEU A 282 5.51 -13.84 -2.62
N LYS A 283 6.56 -14.64 -2.40
CA LYS A 283 6.50 -16.11 -2.39
C LYS A 283 5.58 -16.65 -1.28
N SER A 284 5.58 -16.03 -0.11
CA SER A 284 4.68 -16.41 1.00
C SER A 284 3.23 -15.94 0.80
N GLY A 285 2.97 -15.05 -0.15
CA GLY A 285 1.67 -14.41 -0.35
C GLY A 285 1.35 -13.30 0.67
N GLU A 286 2.30 -12.90 1.49
CA GLU A 286 2.08 -11.89 2.53
C GLU A 286 1.82 -10.50 1.94
N ILE A 287 2.57 -10.08 0.89
CA ILE A 287 2.27 -8.82 0.16
C ILE A 287 0.86 -8.86 -0.42
N LYS A 288 0.46 -9.98 -1.05
CA LYS A 288 -0.90 -10.14 -1.57
C LYS A 288 -1.94 -9.94 -0.47
N LYS A 289 -1.78 -10.61 0.66
CA LYS A 289 -2.70 -10.51 1.80
C LYS A 289 -2.81 -9.08 2.32
N ILE A 290 -1.68 -8.38 2.47
CA ILE A 290 -1.65 -6.98 2.92
C ILE A 290 -2.40 -6.10 1.93
N VAL A 291 -2.06 -6.11 0.64
CA VAL A 291 -2.66 -5.27 -0.40
C VAL A 291 -4.18 -5.51 -0.51
N GLU A 292 -4.62 -6.78 -0.55
CA GLU A 292 -6.03 -7.13 -0.61
C GLU A 292 -6.81 -6.75 0.65
N SER A 293 -6.16 -6.69 1.82
CA SER A 293 -6.81 -6.22 3.05
C SER A 293 -7.27 -4.76 2.96
N TYR A 294 -6.60 -3.95 2.15
CA TYR A 294 -7.02 -2.58 1.82
C TYR A 294 -8.11 -2.52 0.74
N GLY A 295 -8.51 -3.65 0.14
CA GLY A 295 -9.47 -3.69 -0.96
C GLY A 295 -8.85 -3.38 -2.33
N ILE A 296 -7.54 -3.35 -2.42
CA ILE A 296 -6.80 -3.11 -3.65
C ILE A 296 -6.60 -4.47 -4.35
N PRO A 297 -6.85 -4.58 -5.67
CA PRO A 297 -6.53 -5.80 -6.39
C PRO A 297 -5.02 -6.01 -6.43
N PHE A 298 -4.59 -7.22 -6.09
CA PHE A 298 -3.19 -7.60 -6.16
C PHE A 298 -2.82 -8.10 -7.56
N TYR A 299 -1.77 -7.51 -8.13
CA TYR A 299 -1.09 -8.01 -9.31
C TYR A 299 0.37 -8.26 -8.98
N GLN A 300 0.88 -9.42 -9.41
CA GLN A 300 2.34 -9.62 -9.44
C GLN A 300 2.98 -8.50 -10.26
N PRO A 301 4.25 -8.13 -9.97
CA PRO A 301 4.96 -7.22 -10.84
C PRO A 301 4.85 -7.63 -12.31
N PHE A 302 4.47 -6.70 -13.15
CA PHE A 302 4.35 -6.92 -14.59
C PHE A 302 5.76 -7.05 -15.20
N PRO A 303 5.90 -7.85 -16.26
CA PRO A 303 7.14 -7.97 -17.02
C PRO A 303 7.55 -6.67 -17.70
#